data_62d3bc7d7473b7f732fe44c1e90e0657
#
_entry.id   62d3bc7d7473b7f732fe44c1e90e0657
#
_cell.length_a   1.000
_cell.length_b   1.000
_cell.length_c   1.000
_cell.angle_alpha   90.00
_cell.angle_beta   90.00
_cell.angle_gamma   90.00
#
_symmetry.space_group_name_H-M   'P 1'
#
loop_
_entity.id
_entity.type
_entity.pdbx_description
1 polymer ?
#
loop_
_entity_poly.entity_id
_entity_poly.type
_entity_poly.pdbx_seq_one_letter_code
_entity_poly.pdbx_strand_id
1 'polypeptide(L)'
;MNTKKLFIWLLYLIAPLVSIAQESTQYPTDYLSPAFHAGRRAAFREKLSANGVGIFFASQVRVRNNDVDYQYAQSKNFYYFTGLEESDAMLLLFKQPVTILNKTGTEFIFVKNRDPQKELWTGKILGVEGVKARYKMENVFTNDQFTASTIDFTTIDSVFSAYRNEGIFSKYKRVEDPLSHMANIVDSIINTQNKPIAARSTQMILSSLRGIKQPEEIALIAKAAAISCEGHNDVMRAIKPGMAEYQAQAIMEYHFKTNGSEYPGYPSINGAAENSCVLHYITNLKTINDGEMLLSDCAAEYHGYSADVTRTVPANGKFTEAQKIIYELVLKAQDAGFAACVPGAPFGNPDAAARKVVYEGLMQLGIAANEAEARKYFPHGTSHHLGLDVHDMGPRTLLPGVILTVEPGIYIP
;
A
#
# COMPACT_ATOMS: atom_id res chain seq x y z
N MET A 1 18.40 -32.09 -81.67
CA MET A 1 19.14 -32.09 -80.37
C MET A 1 18.24 -31.54 -79.31
N ASN A 2 17.74 -32.40 -78.46
CA ASN A 2 16.72 -32.11 -77.46
C ASN A 2 17.37 -31.62 -76.13
N THR A 3 17.06 -30.44 -75.70
CA THR A 3 17.39 -29.99 -74.37
C THR A 3 16.14 -30.13 -73.47
N LYS A 4 16.12 -31.13 -72.61
CA LYS A 4 15.11 -31.33 -71.60
C LYS A 4 15.28 -30.25 -70.48
N LYS A 5 14.31 -29.39 -70.35
CA LYS A 5 14.21 -28.48 -69.18
C LYS A 5 13.69 -29.28 -68.00
N LEU A 6 14.52 -29.43 -66.97
CA LEU A 6 14.18 -30.01 -65.68
C LEU A 6 13.45 -28.92 -64.83
N PHE A 7 12.15 -29.08 -64.60
CA PHE A 7 11.40 -28.24 -63.69
C PHE A 7 11.53 -28.78 -62.28
N ILE A 8 12.30 -28.09 -61.44
CA ILE A 8 12.38 -28.38 -60.00
C ILE A 8 11.21 -27.66 -59.32
N TRP A 9 10.23 -28.43 -58.85
CA TRP A 9 9.19 -27.95 -57.99
C TRP A 9 9.74 -27.82 -56.57
N LEU A 10 10.00 -26.57 -56.13
CA LEU A 10 10.30 -26.26 -54.73
C LEU A 10 8.96 -26.21 -53.98
N LEU A 11 8.61 -27.28 -53.28
CA LEU A 11 7.53 -27.29 -52.32
C LEU A 11 7.95 -26.44 -51.11
N TYR A 12 7.46 -25.22 -51.04
CA TYR A 12 7.50 -24.43 -49.80
C TYR A 12 6.48 -25.05 -48.83
N LEU A 13 6.98 -25.82 -47.88
CA LEU A 13 6.25 -26.18 -46.67
C LEU A 13 6.12 -24.90 -45.86
N ILE A 14 4.98 -24.19 -45.98
CA ILE A 14 4.57 -23.14 -45.05
C ILE A 14 4.11 -23.90 -43.78
N ALA A 15 5.05 -24.18 -42.89
CA ALA A 15 4.70 -24.50 -41.51
C ALA A 15 4.09 -23.22 -40.91
N PRO A 16 2.88 -23.27 -40.33
CA PRO A 16 2.41 -22.13 -39.56
C PRO A 16 3.40 -21.93 -38.41
N LEU A 17 4.21 -20.91 -38.49
CA LEU A 17 4.89 -20.33 -37.35
C LEU A 17 3.77 -19.89 -36.39
N VAL A 18 3.36 -20.82 -35.51
CA VAL A 18 2.69 -20.41 -34.27
C VAL A 18 3.72 -19.57 -33.56
N SER A 19 3.67 -18.27 -33.80
CA SER A 19 4.31 -17.30 -32.96
C SER A 19 3.66 -17.48 -31.59
N ILE A 20 4.27 -18.31 -30.76
CA ILE A 20 4.09 -18.20 -29.31
C ILE A 20 4.64 -16.80 -29.05
N ALA A 21 3.76 -15.82 -29.04
CA ALA A 21 4.06 -14.53 -28.49
C ALA A 21 4.54 -14.82 -27.07
N GLN A 22 5.85 -14.92 -26.91
CA GLN A 22 6.49 -14.88 -25.63
C GLN A 22 5.99 -13.55 -25.07
N GLU A 23 5.05 -13.62 -24.10
CA GLU A 23 4.68 -12.43 -23.35
C GLU A 23 6.01 -11.86 -22.88
N SER A 24 6.41 -10.74 -23.49
CA SER A 24 7.66 -10.11 -23.18
C SER A 24 7.61 -9.86 -21.68
N THR A 25 8.61 -10.30 -20.96
CA THR A 25 8.81 -10.09 -19.53
C THR A 25 9.10 -8.60 -19.25
N GLN A 26 8.27 -7.71 -19.78
CA GLN A 26 8.36 -6.26 -19.59
C GLN A 26 7.74 -5.79 -18.28
N TYR A 27 7.07 -6.69 -17.56
CA TYR A 27 6.47 -6.39 -16.27
C TYR A 27 7.38 -6.83 -15.14
N PRO A 28 7.43 -6.09 -14.02
CA PRO A 28 8.10 -6.55 -12.82
C PRO A 28 7.65 -7.96 -12.44
N THR A 29 8.59 -8.80 -12.04
CA THR A 29 8.34 -10.23 -11.73
C THR A 29 8.43 -10.51 -10.23
N ASP A 30 8.69 -9.48 -9.44
CA ASP A 30 8.92 -9.55 -8.00
C ASP A 30 7.68 -9.23 -7.14
N TYR A 31 6.48 -9.27 -7.75
CA TYR A 31 5.22 -9.28 -7.02
C TYR A 31 5.11 -10.48 -6.09
N LEU A 32 4.34 -10.32 -5.01
CA LEU A 32 4.04 -11.44 -4.12
C LEU A 32 3.41 -12.61 -4.87
N SER A 33 3.86 -13.81 -4.57
CA SER A 33 3.45 -15.02 -5.28
C SER A 33 1.99 -15.41 -4.99
N PRO A 34 1.32 -16.16 -5.88
CA PRO A 34 0.02 -16.75 -5.58
C PRO A 34 0.01 -17.59 -4.30
N ALA A 35 1.14 -18.26 -4.01
CA ALA A 35 1.30 -19.06 -2.78
C ALA A 35 1.30 -18.21 -1.52
N PHE A 36 1.92 -17.01 -1.55
CA PHE A 36 1.85 -16.04 -0.45
C PHE A 36 0.39 -15.68 -0.14
N HIS A 37 -0.35 -15.22 -1.14
CA HIS A 37 -1.76 -14.82 -0.97
C HIS A 37 -2.65 -15.98 -0.48
N ALA A 38 -2.45 -17.20 -1.02
CA ALA A 38 -3.13 -18.40 -0.54
C ALA A 38 -2.83 -18.70 0.92
N GLY A 39 -1.56 -18.57 1.34
CA GLY A 39 -1.15 -18.71 2.73
C GLY A 39 -1.82 -17.70 3.65
N ARG A 40 -1.98 -16.43 3.20
CA ARG A 40 -2.67 -15.39 3.98
C ARG A 40 -4.16 -15.66 4.11
N ARG A 41 -4.82 -16.12 3.05
CA ARG A 41 -6.23 -16.55 3.09
C ARG A 41 -6.43 -17.74 4.04
N ALA A 42 -5.57 -18.74 3.97
CA ALA A 42 -5.62 -19.88 4.89
C ALA A 42 -5.46 -19.44 6.35
N ALA A 43 -4.45 -18.62 6.67
CA ALA A 43 -4.19 -18.10 8.01
C ALA A 43 -5.36 -17.25 8.54
N PHE A 44 -6.05 -16.50 7.68
CA PHE A 44 -7.25 -15.75 8.05
C PHE A 44 -8.41 -16.70 8.40
N ARG A 45 -8.68 -17.70 7.54
CA ARG A 45 -9.75 -18.69 7.75
C ARG A 45 -9.57 -19.49 9.03
N GLU A 46 -8.33 -19.80 9.41
CA GLU A 46 -8.06 -20.50 10.68
C GLU A 46 -8.56 -19.74 11.90
N LYS A 47 -8.55 -18.41 11.83
CA LYS A 47 -8.97 -17.51 12.92
C LYS A 47 -10.46 -17.17 12.93
N LEU A 48 -11.21 -17.61 11.93
CA LEU A 48 -12.67 -17.43 11.89
C LEU A 48 -13.36 -18.30 12.94
N SER A 49 -14.58 -17.90 13.37
CA SER A 49 -15.50 -18.75 14.13
C SER A 49 -15.85 -20.03 13.35
N ALA A 50 -16.48 -20.99 14.04
CA ALA A 50 -16.73 -22.33 13.48
C ALA A 50 -17.44 -22.32 12.13
N ASN A 51 -18.37 -21.39 11.91
CA ASN A 51 -19.09 -21.19 10.66
C ASN A 51 -18.94 -19.73 10.16
N GLY A 52 -17.80 -19.10 10.41
CA GLY A 52 -17.54 -17.72 10.01
C GLY A 52 -17.28 -17.57 8.52
N VAL A 53 -17.61 -16.40 7.97
CA VAL A 53 -17.25 -15.96 6.62
C VAL A 53 -16.52 -14.62 6.65
N GLY A 54 -15.37 -14.54 5.99
CA GLY A 54 -14.67 -13.30 5.69
C GLY A 54 -15.13 -12.71 4.35
N ILE A 55 -15.42 -11.40 4.31
CA ILE A 55 -15.87 -10.70 3.10
C ILE A 55 -14.98 -9.49 2.86
N PHE A 56 -14.31 -9.46 1.71
CA PHE A 56 -13.39 -8.40 1.30
C PHE A 56 -13.74 -7.90 -0.09
N PHE A 57 -13.86 -6.59 -0.22
CA PHE A 57 -14.14 -5.93 -1.49
C PHE A 57 -12.89 -5.25 -2.04
N ALA A 58 -12.76 -5.24 -3.36
CA ALA A 58 -11.85 -4.35 -4.06
C ALA A 58 -12.24 -2.88 -3.83
N SER A 59 -11.33 -1.96 -4.10
CA SER A 59 -11.67 -0.54 -4.11
C SER A 59 -12.53 -0.18 -5.31
N GLN A 60 -13.34 0.85 -5.13
CA GLN A 60 -14.08 1.51 -6.21
C GLN A 60 -13.17 2.43 -7.02
N VAL A 61 -13.36 2.50 -8.33
CA VAL A 61 -12.74 3.54 -9.15
C VAL A 61 -13.33 4.91 -8.74
N ARG A 62 -12.46 5.87 -8.43
CA ARG A 62 -12.85 7.20 -7.96
C ARG A 62 -12.77 8.21 -9.08
N VAL A 63 -13.87 8.89 -9.34
CA VAL A 63 -13.91 9.99 -10.31
C VAL A 63 -13.23 11.22 -9.71
N ARG A 64 -12.28 11.79 -10.45
CA ARG A 64 -11.61 13.04 -10.11
C ARG A 64 -12.40 14.25 -10.62
N ASN A 65 -12.78 14.21 -11.91
CA ASN A 65 -13.51 15.29 -12.56
C ASN A 65 -14.15 14.78 -13.86
N ASN A 66 -15.47 14.90 -14.02
CA ASN A 66 -16.23 14.42 -15.19
C ASN A 66 -15.93 12.96 -15.53
N ASP A 67 -15.25 12.74 -16.65
CA ASP A 67 -14.85 11.44 -17.19
C ASP A 67 -13.39 11.04 -16.83
N VAL A 68 -12.67 11.87 -16.07
CA VAL A 68 -11.31 11.61 -15.61
C VAL A 68 -11.34 10.97 -14.23
N ASP A 69 -10.74 9.80 -14.13
CA ASP A 69 -10.58 9.10 -12.85
C ASP A 69 -9.27 9.49 -12.14
N TYR A 70 -9.26 9.34 -10.81
CA TYR A 70 -8.00 9.22 -10.08
C TYR A 70 -7.30 7.92 -10.49
N GLN A 71 -5.97 7.90 -10.36
CA GLN A 71 -5.23 6.66 -10.50
C GLN A 71 -5.78 5.64 -9.50
N TYR A 72 -6.07 4.42 -9.97
CA TYR A 72 -6.69 3.38 -9.17
C TYR A 72 -5.75 2.88 -8.08
N ALA A 73 -6.22 2.82 -6.85
CA ALA A 73 -5.53 2.22 -5.71
C ALA A 73 -6.42 1.14 -5.09
N GLN A 74 -5.87 -0.05 -4.96
CA GLN A 74 -6.60 -1.20 -4.43
C GLN A 74 -6.81 -1.12 -2.91
N SER A 75 -7.91 -1.72 -2.41
CA SER A 75 -8.08 -2.02 -1.00
C SER A 75 -6.91 -2.86 -0.50
N LYS A 76 -6.18 -2.37 0.50
CA LYS A 76 -4.98 -3.04 1.01
C LYS A 76 -5.30 -4.43 1.58
N ASN A 77 -6.48 -4.62 2.19
CA ASN A 77 -6.91 -5.92 2.69
C ASN A 77 -7.28 -6.88 1.55
N PHE A 78 -8.00 -6.39 0.53
CA PHE A 78 -8.31 -7.21 -0.64
C PHE A 78 -7.03 -7.62 -1.39
N TYR A 79 -6.10 -6.68 -1.61
CA TYR A 79 -4.81 -6.95 -2.21
C TYR A 79 -4.00 -7.98 -1.42
N TYR A 80 -3.94 -7.85 -0.09
CA TYR A 80 -3.23 -8.78 0.79
C TYR A 80 -3.66 -10.23 0.60
N PHE A 81 -4.96 -10.46 0.41
CA PHE A 81 -5.50 -11.80 0.22
C PHE A 81 -5.49 -12.28 -1.24
N THR A 82 -5.44 -11.39 -2.23
CA THR A 82 -5.64 -11.78 -3.64
C THR A 82 -4.46 -11.48 -4.55
N GLY A 83 -3.72 -10.40 -4.30
CA GLY A 83 -2.77 -9.82 -5.24
C GLY A 83 -3.42 -9.16 -6.46
N LEU A 84 -4.75 -9.13 -6.54
CA LEU A 84 -5.49 -8.58 -7.68
C LEU A 84 -5.59 -7.06 -7.56
N GLU A 85 -5.18 -6.36 -8.62
CA GLU A 85 -5.22 -4.89 -8.70
C GLU A 85 -6.38 -4.36 -9.56
N GLU A 86 -7.34 -5.20 -9.88
CA GLU A 86 -8.54 -4.80 -10.64
C GLU A 86 -9.69 -4.42 -9.70
N SER A 87 -10.49 -3.41 -10.11
CA SER A 87 -11.69 -2.98 -9.39
C SER A 87 -12.86 -3.95 -9.56
N ASP A 88 -13.96 -3.69 -8.86
CA ASP A 88 -15.23 -4.39 -8.97
C ASP A 88 -15.14 -5.90 -8.71
N ALA A 89 -14.36 -6.26 -7.72
CA ALA A 89 -14.17 -7.63 -7.29
C ALA A 89 -14.52 -7.81 -5.80
N MET A 90 -14.88 -9.03 -5.42
CA MET A 90 -15.19 -9.41 -4.05
C MET A 90 -14.65 -10.81 -3.75
N LEU A 91 -14.05 -10.98 -2.57
CA LEU A 91 -13.54 -12.24 -2.06
C LEU A 91 -14.38 -12.71 -0.87
N LEU A 92 -14.81 -13.97 -0.90
CA LEU A 92 -15.45 -14.66 0.21
C LEU A 92 -14.54 -15.76 0.73
N LEU A 93 -14.31 -15.80 2.04
CA LEU A 93 -13.49 -16.78 2.75
C LEU A 93 -14.30 -17.47 3.83
N PHE A 94 -14.68 -18.72 3.63
CA PHE A 94 -15.47 -19.50 4.56
C PHE A 94 -14.59 -20.38 5.46
N LYS A 95 -14.95 -20.52 6.73
CA LYS A 95 -14.30 -21.48 7.63
C LYS A 95 -14.55 -22.92 7.19
N GLN A 96 -15.78 -23.24 6.86
CA GLN A 96 -16.21 -24.56 6.37
C GLN A 96 -16.52 -24.50 4.89
N PRO A 97 -16.37 -25.60 4.14
CA PRO A 97 -16.78 -25.65 2.74
C PRO A 97 -18.28 -25.33 2.57
N VAL A 98 -18.58 -24.48 1.61
CA VAL A 98 -19.96 -24.15 1.18
C VAL A 98 -20.08 -24.39 -0.32
N THR A 99 -21.34 -24.52 -0.81
CA THR A 99 -21.61 -24.66 -2.25
C THR A 99 -22.21 -23.37 -2.79
N ILE A 100 -21.53 -22.74 -3.72
CA ILE A 100 -21.96 -21.54 -4.44
C ILE A 100 -21.85 -21.83 -5.94
N LEU A 101 -22.91 -21.54 -6.71
CA LEU A 101 -22.93 -21.73 -8.18
C LEU A 101 -22.43 -23.17 -8.59
N ASN A 102 -22.91 -24.20 -7.90
CA ASN A 102 -22.55 -25.61 -8.11
C ASN A 102 -21.06 -25.94 -7.92
N LYS A 103 -20.30 -25.09 -7.22
CA LYS A 103 -18.92 -25.35 -6.79
C LYS A 103 -18.85 -25.37 -5.29
N THR A 104 -18.18 -26.39 -4.73
CA THR A 104 -17.95 -26.51 -3.29
C THR A 104 -16.53 -26.12 -2.95
N GLY A 105 -16.37 -25.27 -1.95
CA GLY A 105 -15.07 -24.79 -1.50
C GLY A 105 -15.16 -23.82 -0.33
N THR A 106 -14.00 -23.35 0.12
CA THR A 106 -13.87 -22.39 1.22
C THR A 106 -13.48 -20.98 0.74
N GLU A 107 -13.15 -20.82 -0.53
CA GLU A 107 -12.71 -19.56 -1.13
C GLU A 107 -13.44 -19.33 -2.44
N PHE A 108 -14.04 -18.15 -2.61
CA PHE A 108 -14.73 -17.74 -3.82
C PHE A 108 -14.34 -16.29 -4.13
N ILE A 109 -14.02 -16.01 -5.38
CA ILE A 109 -13.77 -14.64 -5.84
C ILE A 109 -14.68 -14.31 -7.01
N PHE A 110 -15.27 -13.13 -6.96
CA PHE A 110 -16.11 -12.56 -8.02
C PHE A 110 -15.37 -11.39 -8.64
N VAL A 111 -15.21 -11.40 -9.97
CA VAL A 111 -14.40 -10.43 -10.71
C VAL A 111 -15.14 -9.90 -11.93
N LYS A 112 -14.64 -8.85 -12.55
CA LYS A 112 -15.17 -8.34 -13.81
C LYS A 112 -15.13 -9.41 -14.89
N ASN A 113 -16.19 -9.45 -15.69
CA ASN A 113 -16.16 -10.16 -16.97
C ASN A 113 -15.34 -9.37 -17.99
N ARG A 114 -14.63 -10.06 -18.87
CA ARG A 114 -13.93 -9.43 -20.00
C ARG A 114 -14.93 -8.87 -20.99
N ASP A 115 -14.68 -7.66 -21.46
CA ASP A 115 -15.43 -6.99 -22.49
C ASP A 115 -14.44 -6.38 -23.49
N PRO A 116 -14.26 -7.00 -24.67
CA PRO A 116 -13.29 -6.52 -25.66
C PRO A 116 -13.54 -5.07 -26.13
N GLN A 117 -14.78 -4.57 -26.07
CA GLN A 117 -15.09 -3.19 -26.44
C GLN A 117 -14.61 -2.21 -25.35
N LYS A 118 -14.82 -2.54 -24.07
CA LYS A 118 -14.33 -1.75 -22.95
C LYS A 118 -12.80 -1.82 -22.83
N GLU A 119 -12.20 -2.99 -23.14
CA GLU A 119 -10.75 -3.18 -23.12
C GLU A 119 -10.01 -2.28 -24.14
N LEU A 120 -10.65 -1.77 -25.18
CA LEU A 120 -10.08 -0.76 -26.07
C LEU A 120 -9.81 0.57 -25.36
N TRP A 121 -10.56 0.88 -24.30
CA TRP A 121 -10.44 2.13 -23.55
C TRP A 121 -9.61 2.01 -22.28
N THR A 122 -9.71 0.88 -21.60
CA THR A 122 -9.15 0.71 -20.25
C THR A 122 -7.97 -0.28 -20.19
N GLY A 123 -7.63 -0.89 -21.32
CA GLY A 123 -6.66 -2.00 -21.37
C GLY A 123 -7.30 -3.34 -21.03
N LYS A 124 -6.54 -4.42 -21.24
CA LYS A 124 -6.99 -5.78 -20.97
C LYS A 124 -7.16 -6.01 -19.47
N ILE A 125 -8.24 -6.68 -19.09
CA ILE A 125 -8.48 -7.20 -17.76
C ILE A 125 -8.32 -8.73 -17.73
N LEU A 126 -8.06 -9.29 -16.57
CA LEU A 126 -7.81 -10.72 -16.42
C LEU A 126 -9.08 -11.55 -16.66
N GLY A 127 -10.22 -11.09 -16.15
CA GLY A 127 -11.44 -11.87 -16.14
C GLY A 127 -11.29 -13.19 -15.39
N VAL A 128 -12.28 -14.06 -15.51
CA VAL A 128 -12.31 -15.34 -14.77
C VAL A 128 -11.09 -16.21 -15.07
N GLU A 129 -10.77 -16.44 -16.33
CA GLU A 129 -9.71 -17.36 -16.72
C GLU A 129 -8.31 -16.79 -16.42
N GLY A 130 -8.11 -15.49 -16.58
CA GLY A 130 -6.86 -14.83 -16.22
C GLY A 130 -6.59 -14.87 -14.72
N VAL A 131 -7.62 -14.64 -13.89
CA VAL A 131 -7.49 -14.73 -12.42
C VAL A 131 -7.19 -16.17 -11.98
N LYS A 132 -7.88 -17.19 -12.53
CA LYS A 132 -7.55 -18.59 -12.27
C LYS A 132 -6.10 -18.93 -12.63
N ALA A 133 -5.67 -18.52 -13.82
CA ALA A 133 -4.33 -18.81 -14.30
C ALA A 133 -3.24 -18.13 -13.49
N ARG A 134 -3.40 -16.81 -13.20
CA ARG A 134 -2.40 -15.99 -12.53
C ARG A 134 -2.34 -16.24 -11.02
N TYR A 135 -3.49 -16.29 -10.35
CA TYR A 135 -3.54 -16.37 -8.87
C TYR A 135 -3.84 -17.77 -8.34
N LYS A 136 -4.00 -18.77 -9.22
CA LYS A 136 -4.23 -20.19 -8.87
C LYS A 136 -5.46 -20.39 -7.97
N MET A 137 -6.49 -19.56 -8.17
CA MET A 137 -7.78 -19.70 -7.50
C MET A 137 -8.72 -20.57 -8.34
N GLU A 138 -9.44 -21.50 -7.70
CA GLU A 138 -10.32 -22.44 -8.42
C GLU A 138 -11.74 -21.89 -8.61
N ASN A 139 -12.33 -21.33 -7.55
CA ASN A 139 -13.71 -20.83 -7.57
C ASN A 139 -13.73 -19.35 -7.92
N VAL A 140 -13.56 -19.06 -9.20
CA VAL A 140 -13.59 -17.71 -9.77
C VAL A 140 -14.83 -17.57 -10.64
N PHE A 141 -15.62 -16.52 -10.40
CA PHE A 141 -16.87 -16.22 -11.09
C PHE A 141 -16.91 -14.74 -11.51
N THR A 142 -17.86 -14.40 -12.37
CA THR A 142 -18.11 -12.99 -12.69
C THR A 142 -18.96 -12.33 -11.59
N ASN A 143 -18.85 -11.01 -11.44
CA ASN A 143 -19.71 -10.24 -10.55
C ASN A 143 -21.20 -10.30 -10.96
N ASP A 144 -21.51 -10.45 -12.26
CA ASP A 144 -22.88 -10.68 -12.73
C ASP A 144 -23.44 -12.02 -12.22
N GLN A 145 -22.60 -13.08 -12.18
CA GLN A 145 -23.00 -14.36 -11.61
C GLN A 145 -23.30 -14.26 -10.11
N PHE A 146 -22.57 -13.40 -9.37
CA PHE A 146 -22.90 -13.12 -7.98
C PHE A 146 -24.28 -12.48 -7.85
N THR A 147 -24.56 -11.46 -8.64
CA THR A 147 -25.85 -10.73 -8.58
C THR A 147 -27.04 -11.59 -8.97
N ALA A 148 -26.83 -12.57 -9.83
CA ALA A 148 -27.84 -13.53 -10.26
C ALA A 148 -27.97 -14.76 -9.32
N SER A 149 -27.07 -14.91 -8.34
CA SER A 149 -27.03 -16.04 -7.43
C SER A 149 -27.80 -15.76 -6.13
N THR A 150 -28.33 -16.83 -5.54
CA THR A 150 -28.82 -16.78 -4.16
C THR A 150 -27.73 -17.37 -3.26
N ILE A 151 -27.05 -16.53 -2.49
CA ILE A 151 -26.09 -16.98 -1.48
C ILE A 151 -26.82 -17.11 -0.15
N ASP A 152 -26.75 -18.29 0.43
CA ASP A 152 -27.38 -18.58 1.71
C ASP A 152 -26.35 -18.50 2.86
N PHE A 153 -26.60 -17.58 3.79
CA PHE A 153 -25.82 -17.44 5.02
C PHE A 153 -26.53 -18.02 6.25
N THR A 154 -27.58 -18.83 6.06
CA THR A 154 -28.35 -19.38 7.20
C THR A 154 -27.47 -20.14 8.18
N THR A 155 -26.47 -20.91 7.70
CA THR A 155 -25.51 -21.65 8.52
C THR A 155 -24.35 -20.81 9.05
N ILE A 156 -24.19 -19.57 8.58
CA ILE A 156 -23.10 -18.68 9.01
C ILE A 156 -23.41 -18.13 10.41
N ASP A 157 -22.45 -18.21 11.31
CA ASP A 157 -22.57 -17.67 12.68
C ASP A 157 -22.11 -16.21 12.79
N SER A 158 -21.11 -15.79 12.00
CA SER A 158 -20.57 -14.43 12.03
C SER A 158 -19.96 -14.03 10.69
N VAL A 159 -20.14 -12.75 10.32
CA VAL A 159 -19.54 -12.12 9.15
C VAL A 159 -18.32 -11.30 9.59
N PHE A 160 -17.14 -11.73 9.17
CA PHE A 160 -15.88 -11.04 9.42
C PHE A 160 -15.60 -10.06 8.26
N SER A 161 -15.93 -8.81 8.47
CA SER A 161 -15.74 -7.78 7.48
C SER A 161 -15.61 -6.40 8.13
N ALA A 162 -14.87 -5.50 7.48
CA ALA A 162 -14.70 -4.11 7.87
C ALA A 162 -14.93 -3.14 6.69
N TYR A 163 -15.39 -3.62 5.54
CA TYR A 163 -15.44 -2.88 4.28
C TYR A 163 -16.19 -1.54 4.35
N ARG A 164 -17.18 -1.41 5.24
CA ARG A 164 -17.90 -0.15 5.44
C ARG A 164 -17.03 0.94 6.07
N ASN A 165 -15.96 0.55 6.77
CA ASN A 165 -15.04 1.46 7.47
C ASN A 165 -13.73 1.67 6.69
N GLU A 166 -13.48 0.94 5.60
CA GLU A 166 -12.22 0.99 4.86
C GLU A 166 -12.17 2.13 3.81
N GLY A 167 -13.24 2.91 3.68
CA GLY A 167 -13.28 4.02 2.70
C GLY A 167 -13.18 3.58 1.24
N ILE A 168 -13.43 2.30 0.95
CA ILE A 168 -13.34 1.74 -0.41
C ILE A 168 -14.49 2.17 -1.32
N PHE A 169 -15.58 2.67 -0.74
CA PHE A 169 -16.73 3.20 -1.48
C PHE A 169 -16.69 4.72 -1.55
N SER A 170 -16.82 5.25 -2.76
CA SER A 170 -16.86 6.70 -3.01
C SER A 170 -18.27 7.25 -2.94
N LYS A 171 -18.44 8.49 -2.46
CA LYS A 171 -19.68 9.25 -2.59
C LYS A 171 -19.94 9.66 -4.06
N TYR A 172 -18.88 9.83 -4.84
CA TYR A 172 -18.91 10.18 -6.25
C TYR A 172 -18.59 8.92 -7.06
N LYS A 173 -19.63 8.20 -7.46
CA LYS A 173 -19.54 6.96 -8.24
C LYS A 173 -20.12 7.14 -9.63
N ARG A 174 -19.69 6.31 -10.57
CA ARG A 174 -20.29 6.23 -11.89
C ARG A 174 -21.71 5.65 -11.79
N VAL A 175 -22.53 5.90 -12.79
CA VAL A 175 -23.92 5.44 -12.82
C VAL A 175 -23.99 3.91 -12.71
N GLU A 176 -23.08 3.20 -13.39
CA GLU A 176 -22.91 1.75 -13.25
C GLU A 176 -21.79 1.45 -12.25
N ASP A 177 -22.16 0.87 -11.13
CA ASP A 177 -21.23 0.53 -10.04
C ASP A 177 -21.50 -0.90 -9.55
N PRO A 178 -20.89 -1.90 -10.22
CA PRO A 178 -21.07 -3.31 -9.86
C PRO A 178 -20.63 -3.61 -8.43
N LEU A 179 -19.60 -2.92 -7.92
CA LEU A 179 -19.11 -3.12 -6.57
C LEU A 179 -20.14 -2.75 -5.51
N SER A 180 -20.74 -1.56 -5.62
CA SER A 180 -21.82 -1.14 -4.71
C SER A 180 -23.04 -2.05 -4.81
N HIS A 181 -23.34 -2.55 -6.01
CA HIS A 181 -24.45 -3.49 -6.19
C HIS A 181 -24.18 -4.81 -5.43
N MET A 182 -23.01 -5.40 -5.57
CA MET A 182 -22.62 -6.58 -4.80
C MET A 182 -22.66 -6.32 -3.29
N ALA A 183 -22.16 -5.17 -2.84
CA ALA A 183 -22.17 -4.80 -1.42
C ALA A 183 -23.59 -4.65 -0.87
N ASN A 184 -24.50 -4.06 -1.63
CA ASN A 184 -25.90 -3.92 -1.23
C ASN A 184 -26.63 -5.29 -1.13
N ILE A 185 -26.29 -6.25 -2.00
CA ILE A 185 -26.80 -7.63 -1.89
C ILE A 185 -26.28 -8.27 -0.62
N VAL A 186 -24.97 -8.17 -0.35
CA VAL A 186 -24.34 -8.69 0.89
C VAL A 186 -25.02 -8.11 2.13
N ASP A 187 -25.20 -6.76 2.16
CA ASP A 187 -25.90 -6.11 3.28
C ASP A 187 -27.33 -6.59 3.45
N SER A 188 -28.06 -6.77 2.33
CA SER A 188 -29.42 -7.31 2.36
C SER A 188 -29.46 -8.71 2.97
N ILE A 189 -28.53 -9.59 2.58
CA ILE A 189 -28.43 -10.95 3.12
C ILE A 189 -28.11 -10.90 4.64
N ILE A 190 -27.13 -10.11 5.04
CA ILE A 190 -26.71 -9.93 6.44
C ILE A 190 -27.92 -9.46 7.28
N ASN A 191 -28.62 -8.43 6.80
CA ASN A 191 -29.75 -7.83 7.52
C ASN A 191 -30.95 -8.77 7.58
N THR A 192 -31.34 -9.38 6.46
CA THR A 192 -32.50 -10.27 6.36
C THR A 192 -32.32 -11.54 7.21
N GLN A 193 -31.09 -12.06 7.26
CA GLN A 193 -30.76 -13.27 8.03
C GLN A 193 -30.22 -12.93 9.43
N ASN A 194 -30.24 -11.65 9.81
CA ASN A 194 -29.79 -11.15 11.13
C ASN A 194 -28.40 -11.67 11.55
N LYS A 195 -27.41 -11.54 10.65
CA LYS A 195 -26.06 -12.03 10.90
C LYS A 195 -25.20 -10.99 11.62
N PRO A 196 -24.49 -11.35 12.71
CA PRO A 196 -23.61 -10.41 13.39
C PRO A 196 -22.36 -10.10 12.55
N ILE A 197 -22.00 -8.81 12.50
CA ILE A 197 -20.77 -8.35 11.87
C ILE A 197 -19.67 -8.25 12.92
N ALA A 198 -18.63 -9.05 12.78
CA ALA A 198 -17.49 -9.13 13.69
C ALA A 198 -16.36 -8.15 13.29
N ALA A 199 -16.66 -6.87 13.07
CA ALA A 199 -15.71 -5.88 12.56
C ALA A 199 -14.45 -5.75 13.43
N ARG A 200 -14.61 -5.69 14.77
CA ARG A 200 -13.47 -5.62 15.71
C ARG A 200 -12.60 -6.88 15.64
N SER A 201 -13.20 -8.06 15.59
CA SER A 201 -12.46 -9.32 15.45
C SER A 201 -11.73 -9.38 14.13
N THR A 202 -12.35 -8.89 13.03
CA THR A 202 -11.72 -8.76 11.73
C THR A 202 -10.45 -7.89 11.79
N GLN A 203 -10.54 -6.71 12.42
CA GLN A 203 -9.38 -5.84 12.61
C GLN A 203 -8.28 -6.48 13.44
N MET A 204 -8.64 -7.21 14.51
CA MET A 204 -7.66 -7.93 15.33
C MET A 204 -6.95 -9.04 14.55
N ILE A 205 -7.68 -9.80 13.73
CA ILE A 205 -7.11 -10.83 12.87
C ILE A 205 -6.16 -10.19 11.83
N LEU A 206 -6.61 -9.15 11.11
CA LEU A 206 -5.81 -8.44 10.13
C LEU A 206 -4.55 -7.85 10.78
N SER A 207 -4.66 -7.21 11.94
CA SER A 207 -3.53 -6.69 12.70
C SER A 207 -2.53 -7.79 13.07
N SER A 208 -3.01 -8.97 13.45
CA SER A 208 -2.12 -10.10 13.75
C SER A 208 -1.41 -10.67 12.53
N LEU A 209 -2.03 -10.59 11.34
CA LEU A 209 -1.46 -11.12 10.10
C LEU A 209 -0.57 -10.10 9.39
N ARG A 210 -1.04 -8.86 9.22
CA ARG A 210 -0.31 -7.79 8.54
C ARG A 210 0.79 -7.18 9.40
N GLY A 211 0.60 -7.19 10.73
CA GLY A 211 1.57 -6.63 11.66
C GLY A 211 2.87 -7.42 11.78
N ILE A 212 2.83 -8.72 11.49
CA ILE A 212 4.02 -9.59 11.44
C ILE A 212 4.31 -9.91 9.98
N LYS A 213 5.28 -9.21 9.40
CA LYS A 213 5.63 -9.32 7.99
C LYS A 213 6.32 -10.64 7.69
N GLN A 214 5.94 -11.25 6.57
CA GLN A 214 6.66 -12.39 6.01
C GLN A 214 7.92 -11.90 5.28
N PRO A 215 8.91 -12.77 5.03
CA PRO A 215 10.15 -12.36 4.36
C PRO A 215 9.93 -11.66 3.00
N GLU A 216 8.93 -12.09 2.24
CA GLU A 216 8.60 -11.51 0.94
C GLU A 216 8.05 -10.08 1.07
N GLU A 217 7.26 -9.79 2.12
CA GLU A 217 6.77 -8.45 2.42
C GLU A 217 7.91 -7.52 2.86
N ILE A 218 8.83 -8.04 3.68
CA ILE A 218 10.03 -7.31 4.12
C ILE A 218 10.90 -6.92 2.92
N ALA A 219 11.04 -7.79 1.93
CA ALA A 219 11.80 -7.52 0.72
C ALA A 219 11.19 -6.35 -0.09
N LEU A 220 9.86 -6.28 -0.20
CA LEU A 220 9.17 -5.17 -0.89
C LEU A 220 9.31 -3.85 -0.12
N ILE A 221 9.15 -3.86 1.21
CA ILE A 221 9.36 -2.66 2.03
C ILE A 221 10.82 -2.18 1.92
N ALA A 222 11.78 -3.10 1.97
CA ALA A 222 13.20 -2.76 1.80
C ALA A 222 13.49 -2.16 0.42
N LYS A 223 12.83 -2.66 -0.64
CA LYS A 223 12.94 -2.10 -2.00
C LYS A 223 12.33 -0.69 -2.05
N ALA A 224 11.14 -0.49 -1.49
CA ALA A 224 10.51 0.83 -1.38
C ALA A 224 11.40 1.82 -0.61
N ALA A 225 11.99 1.39 0.52
CA ALA A 225 12.91 2.20 1.31
C ALA A 225 14.19 2.55 0.53
N ALA A 226 14.77 1.60 -0.21
CA ALA A 226 15.95 1.85 -1.04
C ALA A 226 15.66 2.89 -2.14
N ILE A 227 14.53 2.76 -2.85
CA ILE A 227 14.09 3.74 -3.85
C ILE A 227 13.92 5.11 -3.19
N SER A 228 13.30 5.16 -2.01
CA SER A 228 13.08 6.42 -1.28
C SER A 228 14.39 7.08 -0.87
N CYS A 229 15.32 6.34 -0.30
CA CYS A 229 16.63 6.86 0.13
C CYS A 229 17.42 7.45 -1.04
N GLU A 230 17.42 6.80 -2.21
CA GLU A 230 18.10 7.36 -3.39
C GLU A 230 17.38 8.60 -3.93
N GLY A 231 16.05 8.67 -3.89
CA GLY A 231 15.31 9.89 -4.19
C GLY A 231 15.70 11.06 -3.27
N HIS A 232 15.85 10.82 -1.96
CA HIS A 232 16.37 11.81 -1.02
C HIS A 232 17.81 12.24 -1.36
N ASN A 233 18.68 11.30 -1.75
CA ASN A 233 20.03 11.61 -2.20
C ASN A 233 20.02 12.51 -3.44
N ASP A 234 19.11 12.29 -4.39
CA ASP A 234 18.98 13.13 -5.59
C ASP A 234 18.50 14.55 -5.22
N VAL A 235 17.55 14.70 -4.30
CA VAL A 235 17.15 16.01 -3.77
C VAL A 235 18.33 16.69 -3.09
N MET A 236 19.06 16.01 -2.21
CA MET A 236 20.23 16.58 -1.53
C MET A 236 21.33 17.06 -2.49
N ARG A 237 21.51 16.37 -3.63
CA ARG A 237 22.47 16.80 -4.68
C ARG A 237 21.99 17.98 -5.50
N ALA A 238 20.68 18.13 -5.69
CA ALA A 238 20.09 19.10 -6.59
C ALA A 238 19.64 20.40 -5.90
N ILE A 239 19.26 20.32 -4.62
CA ILE A 239 18.66 21.44 -3.89
C ILE A 239 19.63 22.61 -3.78
N LYS A 240 19.10 23.82 -4.02
CA LYS A 240 19.84 25.07 -3.86
C LYS A 240 18.86 26.23 -3.61
N PRO A 241 19.32 27.33 -3.00
CA PRO A 241 18.52 28.56 -2.87
C PRO A 241 17.96 29.03 -4.21
N GLY A 242 16.73 29.49 -4.20
CA GLY A 242 15.98 29.92 -5.39
C GLY A 242 15.12 28.81 -6.03
N MET A 243 15.29 27.54 -5.65
CA MET A 243 14.36 26.47 -6.03
C MET A 243 13.07 26.56 -5.22
N ALA A 244 11.97 26.10 -5.81
CA ALA A 244 10.69 25.95 -5.09
C ALA A 244 10.55 24.55 -4.52
N GLU A 245 9.78 24.41 -3.44
CA GLU A 245 9.49 23.12 -2.76
C GLU A 245 8.96 22.06 -3.73
N TYR A 246 8.08 22.41 -4.70
CA TYR A 246 7.57 21.48 -5.71
C TYR A 246 8.66 20.97 -6.67
N GLN A 247 9.79 21.67 -6.82
CA GLN A 247 10.90 21.18 -7.62
C GLN A 247 11.66 20.07 -6.89
N ALA A 248 11.78 20.14 -5.56
CA ALA A 248 12.28 19.04 -4.75
C ALA A 248 11.34 17.83 -4.83
N GLN A 249 10.02 18.05 -4.73
CA GLN A 249 9.00 17.02 -4.94
C GLN A 249 9.15 16.34 -6.31
N ALA A 250 9.28 17.13 -7.38
CA ALA A 250 9.40 16.61 -8.74
C ALA A 250 10.64 15.71 -8.94
N ILE A 251 11.77 16.08 -8.32
CA ILE A 251 13.00 15.26 -8.34
C ILE A 251 12.76 13.93 -7.62
N MET A 252 12.14 13.98 -6.44
CA MET A 252 11.83 12.81 -5.63
C MET A 252 10.92 11.84 -6.37
N GLU A 253 9.77 12.33 -6.84
CA GLU A 253 8.75 11.50 -7.50
C GLU A 253 9.23 11.00 -8.89
N TYR A 254 10.06 11.76 -9.60
CA TYR A 254 10.74 11.28 -10.80
C TYR A 254 11.61 10.06 -10.48
N HIS A 255 12.40 10.12 -9.40
CA HIS A 255 13.23 9.00 -8.96
C HIS A 255 12.37 7.79 -8.61
N PHE A 256 11.30 7.97 -7.85
CA PHE A 256 10.37 6.89 -7.50
C PHE A 256 9.83 6.22 -8.75
N LYS A 257 9.30 7.00 -9.68
CA LYS A 257 8.67 6.49 -10.89
C LYS A 257 9.63 5.79 -11.84
N THR A 258 10.83 6.30 -12.00
CA THR A 258 11.86 5.69 -12.87
C THR A 258 12.42 4.38 -12.30
N ASN A 259 12.25 4.15 -10.99
CA ASN A 259 12.66 2.91 -10.32
C ASN A 259 11.52 1.93 -10.04
N GLY A 260 10.34 2.12 -10.68
CA GLY A 260 9.25 1.16 -10.68
C GLY A 260 8.22 1.33 -9.57
N SER A 261 8.33 2.39 -8.75
CA SER A 261 7.27 2.71 -7.79
C SER A 261 5.98 3.10 -8.51
N GLU A 262 4.87 2.51 -8.12
CA GLU A 262 3.57 2.81 -8.69
C GLU A 262 3.04 4.15 -8.19
N TYR A 263 3.30 4.46 -6.90
CA TYR A 263 2.83 5.66 -6.21
C TYR A 263 3.88 6.20 -5.23
N PRO A 264 3.83 7.49 -4.84
CA PRO A 264 4.28 7.90 -3.52
C PRO A 264 3.45 7.17 -2.45
N GLY A 265 4.06 6.70 -1.38
CA GLY A 265 3.37 5.99 -0.30
C GLY A 265 2.33 6.87 0.43
N TYR A 266 2.56 8.18 0.39
CA TYR A 266 1.71 9.26 0.89
C TYR A 266 1.98 10.55 0.11
N PRO A 267 1.12 11.58 0.19
CA PRO A 267 1.39 12.86 -0.47
C PRO A 267 2.74 13.43 -0.03
N SER A 268 3.63 13.69 -0.99
CA SER A 268 4.99 14.16 -0.72
C SER A 268 4.99 15.50 0.03
N ILE A 269 5.70 15.57 1.14
CA ILE A 269 5.86 16.74 1.99
C ILE A 269 7.24 17.33 1.75
N ASN A 270 7.29 18.59 1.28
CA ASN A 270 8.54 19.33 1.10
C ASN A 270 8.35 20.74 1.67
N GLY A 271 8.69 20.92 2.95
CA GLY A 271 8.52 22.18 3.66
C GLY A 271 9.86 22.89 3.92
N ALA A 272 9.96 24.14 3.49
CA ALA A 272 11.11 24.99 3.77
C ALA A 272 10.81 25.99 4.89
N ALA A 273 11.80 26.26 5.75
CA ALA A 273 11.70 27.16 6.89
C ALA A 273 10.42 26.90 7.74
N GLU A 274 9.54 27.88 7.90
CA GLU A 274 8.30 27.78 8.68
C GLU A 274 7.37 26.66 8.20
N ASN A 275 7.37 26.35 6.90
CA ASN A 275 6.55 25.26 6.35
C ASN A 275 6.99 23.88 6.85
N SER A 276 8.27 23.73 7.23
CA SER A 276 8.80 22.48 7.81
C SER A 276 8.23 22.19 9.21
N CYS A 277 7.60 23.17 9.85
CA CYS A 277 6.92 22.98 11.13
C CYS A 277 5.44 22.58 11.00
N VAL A 278 4.92 22.45 9.77
CA VAL A 278 3.57 21.92 9.49
C VAL A 278 3.67 20.47 9.12
N LEU A 279 3.25 19.57 10.02
CA LEU A 279 3.52 18.13 9.94
C LEU A 279 3.08 17.46 8.64
N HIS A 280 1.91 17.81 8.09
CA HIS A 280 1.42 17.30 6.82
C HIS A 280 1.33 18.42 5.78
N TYR A 281 2.44 19.13 5.56
CA TYR A 281 2.52 20.20 4.58
C TYR A 281 2.67 19.64 3.15
N ILE A 282 1.61 19.65 2.37
CA ILE A 282 1.56 19.12 1.00
C ILE A 282 1.40 20.18 -0.08
N THR A 283 1.40 21.45 0.29
CA THR A 283 1.22 22.56 -0.66
C THR A 283 2.45 22.76 -1.55
N ASN A 284 3.66 22.65 -0.98
CA ASN A 284 4.95 22.63 -1.67
C ASN A 284 5.16 23.79 -2.67
N LEU A 285 4.81 25.03 -2.30
CA LEU A 285 4.83 26.19 -3.23
C LEU A 285 5.90 27.25 -2.92
N LYS A 286 6.46 27.25 -1.71
CA LYS A 286 7.41 28.28 -1.28
C LYS A 286 8.71 28.20 -2.08
N THR A 287 9.29 29.37 -2.42
CA THR A 287 10.68 29.46 -2.87
C THR A 287 11.62 29.40 -1.68
N ILE A 288 12.61 28.55 -1.73
CA ILE A 288 13.57 28.28 -0.67
C ILE A 288 14.68 29.33 -0.72
N ASN A 289 14.91 30.03 0.37
CA ASN A 289 15.94 31.06 0.45
C ASN A 289 17.28 30.51 0.94
N ASP A 290 18.33 31.31 0.79
CA ASP A 290 19.65 30.97 1.37
C ASP A 290 19.59 30.90 2.89
N GLY A 291 20.23 29.87 3.46
CA GLY A 291 20.22 29.61 4.89
C GLY A 291 18.97 28.90 5.43
N GLU A 292 17.93 28.71 4.63
CA GLU A 292 16.77 27.91 5.03
C GLU A 292 17.06 26.40 4.99
N MET A 293 16.38 25.67 5.87
CA MET A 293 16.33 24.19 5.83
C MET A 293 15.15 23.75 4.98
N LEU A 294 15.33 22.66 4.23
CA LEU A 294 14.26 21.91 3.61
C LEU A 294 14.05 20.59 4.34
N LEU A 295 12.86 20.38 4.88
CA LEU A 295 12.37 19.07 5.31
C LEU A 295 11.69 18.42 4.13
N SER A 296 12.14 17.23 3.75
CA SER A 296 11.48 16.36 2.80
C SER A 296 11.04 15.10 3.53
N ASP A 297 9.73 14.85 3.55
CA ASP A 297 9.11 13.63 4.07
C ASP A 297 8.34 13.00 2.90
N CYS A 298 9.00 12.06 2.26
CA CYS A 298 8.57 11.48 0.99
C CYS A 298 9.07 10.04 0.90
N ALA A 299 8.21 9.14 0.50
CA ALA A 299 8.62 7.76 0.25
C ALA A 299 7.82 7.11 -0.88
N ALA A 300 8.43 6.09 -1.47
CA ALA A 300 7.84 5.28 -2.52
C ALA A 300 6.90 4.22 -1.96
N GLU A 301 5.84 3.90 -2.69
CA GLU A 301 5.11 2.64 -2.59
C GLU A 301 5.61 1.71 -3.69
N TYR A 302 5.97 0.49 -3.33
CA TYR A 302 6.44 -0.52 -4.28
C TYR A 302 5.62 -1.82 -4.12
N HIS A 303 4.89 -2.19 -5.17
CA HIS A 303 3.98 -3.34 -5.18
C HIS A 303 3.03 -3.35 -3.98
N GLY A 304 2.46 -2.17 -3.67
CA GLY A 304 1.50 -1.98 -2.59
C GLY A 304 2.11 -1.73 -1.21
N TYR A 305 3.42 -1.91 -1.01
CA TYR A 305 4.11 -1.69 0.26
C TYR A 305 4.78 -0.33 0.30
N SER A 306 4.48 0.47 1.33
CA SER A 306 5.04 1.79 1.53
C SER A 306 6.37 1.74 2.27
N ALA A 307 7.29 2.64 1.90
CA ALA A 307 8.33 3.12 2.80
C ALA A 307 7.86 4.38 3.52
N ASP A 308 8.69 4.89 4.42
CA ASP A 308 8.51 6.16 5.12
C ASP A 308 9.88 6.73 5.46
N VAL A 309 10.23 7.88 4.86
CA VAL A 309 11.58 8.47 4.98
C VAL A 309 11.51 9.97 5.05
N THR A 310 11.99 10.54 6.16
CA THR A 310 12.16 11.98 6.32
C THR A 310 13.63 12.37 6.40
N ARG A 311 14.02 13.46 5.70
CA ARG A 311 15.33 14.11 5.82
C ARG A 311 15.16 15.62 5.82
N THR A 312 15.97 16.30 6.68
CA THR A 312 16.00 17.76 6.77
C THR A 312 17.41 18.25 6.48
N VAL A 313 17.56 19.07 5.44
CA VAL A 313 18.89 19.51 4.96
C VAL A 313 18.91 21.01 4.69
N PRO A 314 20.06 21.70 4.87
CA PRO A 314 20.19 23.10 4.50
C PRO A 314 20.23 23.24 2.97
N ALA A 315 19.42 24.17 2.42
CA ALA A 315 19.28 24.35 0.98
C ALA A 315 20.59 24.77 0.30
N ASN A 316 21.51 25.44 1.01
CA ASN A 316 22.82 25.86 0.52
C ASN A 316 23.96 24.81 0.81
N GLY A 317 23.59 23.64 1.35
CA GLY A 317 24.52 22.56 1.69
C GLY A 317 25.37 22.81 2.94
N LYS A 318 25.08 23.85 3.76
CA LYS A 318 25.84 24.21 4.95
C LYS A 318 24.93 24.45 6.13
N PHE A 319 25.08 23.65 7.18
CA PHE A 319 24.41 23.90 8.47
C PHE A 319 25.03 25.12 9.15
N THR A 320 24.18 26.00 9.70
CA THR A 320 24.61 26.91 10.76
C THR A 320 24.88 26.11 12.05
N GLU A 321 25.58 26.70 13.02
CA GLU A 321 25.85 26.02 14.31
C GLU A 321 24.54 25.68 15.03
N ALA A 322 23.55 26.56 15.02
CA ALA A 322 22.25 26.30 15.64
C ALA A 322 21.51 25.14 14.95
N GLN A 323 21.46 25.14 13.61
CA GLN A 323 20.84 24.04 12.84
C GLN A 323 21.54 22.69 13.12
N LYS A 324 22.87 22.69 13.15
CA LYS A 324 23.67 21.50 13.42
C LYS A 324 23.40 20.92 14.81
N ILE A 325 23.36 21.76 15.84
CA ILE A 325 23.08 21.35 17.22
C ILE A 325 21.72 20.64 17.30
N ILE A 326 20.68 21.21 16.69
CA ILE A 326 19.33 20.62 16.68
C ILE A 326 19.30 19.33 15.86
N TYR A 327 19.94 19.32 14.68
CA TYR A 327 20.03 18.14 13.84
C TYR A 327 20.71 16.95 14.56
N GLU A 328 21.86 17.21 15.22
CA GLU A 328 22.59 16.19 15.99
C GLU A 328 21.78 15.70 17.20
N LEU A 329 20.98 16.57 17.83
CA LEU A 329 20.09 16.16 18.92
C LEU A 329 18.97 15.24 18.41
N VAL A 330 18.38 15.51 17.24
CA VAL A 330 17.38 14.63 16.62
C VAL A 330 18.02 13.29 16.24
N LEU A 331 19.21 13.29 15.65
CA LEU A 331 19.94 12.06 15.31
C LEU A 331 20.21 11.20 16.56
N LYS A 332 20.66 11.81 17.64
CA LYS A 332 20.87 11.12 18.94
C LYS A 332 19.56 10.55 19.49
N ALA A 333 18.45 11.26 19.33
CA ALA A 333 17.13 10.76 19.73
C ALA A 333 16.69 9.57 18.88
N GLN A 334 16.96 9.58 17.58
CA GLN A 334 16.70 8.49 16.68
C GLN A 334 17.50 7.24 17.05
N ASP A 335 18.79 7.38 17.34
CA ASP A 335 19.65 6.29 17.81
C ASP A 335 19.13 5.66 19.11
N ALA A 336 18.66 6.49 20.04
CA ALA A 336 18.04 6.00 21.28
C ALA A 336 16.74 5.24 21.01
N GLY A 337 15.92 5.71 20.06
CA GLY A 337 14.71 5.03 19.60
C GLY A 337 15.05 3.67 18.97
N PHE A 338 16.04 3.60 18.08
CA PHE A 338 16.50 2.33 17.49
C PHE A 338 16.99 1.35 18.55
N ALA A 339 17.78 1.81 19.51
CA ALA A 339 18.27 0.96 20.60
C ALA A 339 17.15 0.37 21.47
N ALA A 340 15.98 1.04 21.53
CA ALA A 340 14.80 0.57 22.24
C ALA A 340 13.92 -0.40 21.43
N CYS A 341 14.20 -0.59 20.13
CA CYS A 341 13.49 -1.53 19.26
C CYS A 341 14.01 -2.96 19.50
N VAL A 342 13.65 -3.56 20.63
CA VAL A 342 14.09 -4.93 20.97
C VAL A 342 12.87 -5.88 21.02
N PRO A 343 13.03 -7.15 20.59
CA PRO A 343 11.96 -8.13 20.67
C PRO A 343 11.39 -8.28 22.08
N GLY A 344 10.07 -8.29 22.20
CA GLY A 344 9.36 -8.37 23.48
C GLY A 344 9.10 -7.02 24.16
N ALA A 345 9.70 -5.93 23.70
CA ALA A 345 9.46 -4.60 24.25
C ALA A 345 8.05 -4.09 23.89
N PRO A 346 7.43 -3.27 24.77
CA PRO A 346 6.25 -2.49 24.40
C PRO A 346 6.50 -1.60 23.19
N PHE A 347 5.51 -1.46 22.31
CA PHE A 347 5.59 -0.62 21.11
C PHE A 347 5.90 0.86 21.41
N GLY A 348 5.55 1.36 22.59
CA GLY A 348 5.86 2.75 22.99
C GLY A 348 7.31 3.00 23.46
N ASN A 349 8.16 1.96 23.60
CA ASN A 349 9.52 2.14 24.12
C ASN A 349 10.41 3.00 23.23
N PRO A 350 10.42 2.88 21.89
CA PRO A 350 11.16 3.80 21.02
C PRO A 350 10.76 5.27 21.20
N ASP A 351 9.46 5.54 21.34
CA ASP A 351 8.95 6.90 21.59
C ASP A 351 9.43 7.43 22.95
N ALA A 352 9.33 6.65 23.99
CA ALA A 352 9.80 7.05 25.33
C ALA A 352 11.30 7.35 25.35
N ALA A 353 12.11 6.51 24.68
CA ALA A 353 13.56 6.70 24.59
C ALA A 353 13.93 7.98 23.81
N ALA A 354 13.32 8.19 22.64
CA ALA A 354 13.56 9.37 21.82
C ALA A 354 13.13 10.67 22.51
N ARG A 355 11.93 10.68 23.12
CA ARG A 355 11.41 11.84 23.87
C ARG A 355 12.33 12.23 25.02
N LYS A 356 12.85 11.26 25.75
CA LYS A 356 13.79 11.54 26.83
C LYS A 356 14.99 12.34 26.33
N VAL A 357 15.62 11.90 25.23
CA VAL A 357 16.80 12.56 24.64
C VAL A 357 16.43 13.98 24.17
N VAL A 358 15.30 14.12 23.46
CA VAL A 358 14.85 15.45 22.96
C VAL A 358 14.58 16.40 24.11
N TYR A 359 13.83 15.98 25.14
CA TYR A 359 13.44 16.87 26.24
C TYR A 359 14.66 17.29 27.09
N GLU A 360 15.52 16.35 27.44
CA GLU A 360 16.77 16.65 28.16
C GLU A 360 17.67 17.61 27.35
N GLY A 361 17.81 17.37 26.02
CA GLY A 361 18.59 18.22 25.14
C GLY A 361 18.02 19.64 25.00
N LEU A 362 16.71 19.80 24.82
CA LEU A 362 16.07 21.12 24.73
C LEU A 362 16.18 21.91 26.05
N MET A 363 16.09 21.24 27.19
CA MET A 363 16.33 21.88 28.49
C MET A 363 17.79 22.30 28.67
N GLN A 364 18.76 21.46 28.27
CA GLN A 364 20.19 21.79 28.32
C GLN A 364 20.56 22.97 27.42
N LEU A 365 19.88 23.10 26.27
CA LEU A 365 20.05 24.23 25.35
C LEU A 365 19.32 25.53 25.81
N GLY A 366 18.53 25.47 26.89
CA GLY A 366 17.76 26.57 27.37
C GLY A 366 16.55 26.95 26.50
N ILE A 367 16.17 26.05 25.55
CA ILE A 367 15.00 26.23 24.68
C ILE A 367 13.70 25.94 25.44
N ALA A 368 13.76 25.04 26.40
CA ALA A 368 12.62 24.68 27.26
C ALA A 368 13.05 24.71 28.73
N ALA A 369 12.21 25.24 29.61
CA ALA A 369 12.49 25.26 31.05
C ALA A 369 12.15 23.94 31.74
N ASN A 370 11.30 23.12 31.14
CA ASN A 370 10.85 21.85 31.68
C ASN A 370 10.29 20.93 30.57
N GLU A 371 9.97 19.67 30.90
CA GLU A 371 9.44 18.70 29.93
C GLU A 371 8.08 19.13 29.31
N ALA A 372 7.23 19.85 30.04
CA ALA A 372 5.96 20.31 29.52
C ALA A 372 6.14 21.36 28.39
N GLU A 373 7.18 22.18 28.49
CA GLU A 373 7.58 23.10 27.41
C GLU A 373 8.27 22.35 26.29
N ALA A 374 9.18 21.44 26.57
CA ALA A 374 9.88 20.63 25.57
C ALA A 374 8.90 19.83 24.69
N ARG A 375 7.80 19.37 25.25
CA ARG A 375 6.74 18.65 24.51
C ARG A 375 6.14 19.47 23.36
N LYS A 376 6.13 20.80 23.45
CA LYS A 376 5.61 21.67 22.38
C LYS A 376 6.43 21.59 21.11
N TYR A 377 7.71 21.26 21.22
CA TYR A 377 8.65 21.15 20.11
C TYR A 377 8.72 19.74 19.52
N PHE A 378 8.07 18.74 20.14
CA PHE A 378 7.95 17.39 19.63
C PHE A 378 6.51 16.87 19.82
N PRO A 379 5.56 17.29 18.93
CA PRO A 379 4.13 17.07 19.14
C PRO A 379 3.59 15.72 18.70
N HIS A 380 4.31 14.96 17.86
CA HIS A 380 3.84 13.67 17.30
C HIS A 380 4.51 12.46 17.95
N GLY A 381 4.06 11.24 17.65
CA GLY A 381 4.69 10.00 18.09
C GLY A 381 5.95 9.70 17.29
N THR A 382 6.89 8.96 17.89
CA THR A 382 8.14 8.57 17.24
C THR A 382 7.96 7.39 16.27
N SER A 383 6.89 6.61 16.42
CA SER A 383 6.79 5.33 15.71
C SER A 383 5.35 4.98 15.36
N HIS A 384 5.18 4.43 14.17
CA HIS A 384 4.00 3.69 13.74
C HIS A 384 4.41 2.43 12.97
N HIS A 385 3.49 1.49 12.84
CA HIS A 385 3.70 0.32 11.99
C HIS A 385 3.73 0.74 10.53
N LEU A 386 4.51 0.03 9.72
CA LEU A 386 4.70 0.29 8.29
C LEU A 386 4.43 -0.99 7.51
N GLY A 387 3.81 -0.88 6.33
CA GLY A 387 3.52 -2.03 5.47
C GLY A 387 2.71 -1.67 4.24
N LEU A 388 1.58 -2.35 4.03
CA LEU A 388 0.63 -2.03 2.96
C LEU A 388 -0.01 -0.64 3.13
N ASP A 389 -0.20 -0.20 4.35
CA ASP A 389 -0.50 1.18 4.67
C ASP A 389 0.75 1.84 5.27
N VAL A 390 0.97 3.13 5.02
CA VAL A 390 2.05 3.89 5.67
C VAL A 390 1.87 3.88 7.19
N HIS A 391 0.64 4.10 7.67
CA HIS A 391 0.25 3.85 9.06
C HIS A 391 -0.45 2.50 9.16
N ASP A 392 0.33 1.42 9.13
CA ASP A 392 -0.21 0.06 9.11
C ASP A 392 -0.65 -0.40 10.50
N MET A 393 -1.43 -1.46 10.52
CA MET A 393 -1.86 -2.11 11.76
C MET A 393 -0.80 -3.07 12.29
N GLY A 394 -0.74 -3.24 13.60
CA GLY A 394 0.22 -4.18 14.19
C GLY A 394 0.02 -4.36 15.69
N PRO A 395 0.81 -5.27 16.31
CA PRO A 395 0.73 -5.59 17.74
C PRO A 395 1.30 -4.48 18.61
N ARG A 396 0.87 -4.41 19.85
CA ARG A 396 1.40 -3.49 20.86
C ARG A 396 2.76 -3.92 21.46
N THR A 397 3.25 -5.07 21.07
CA THR A 397 4.54 -5.61 21.48
C THR A 397 5.41 -5.79 20.23
N LEU A 398 6.66 -5.39 20.30
CA LEU A 398 7.63 -5.58 19.24
C LEU A 398 7.99 -7.07 19.15
N LEU A 399 7.54 -7.73 18.09
CA LEU A 399 7.80 -9.13 17.81
C LEU A 399 8.71 -9.23 16.57
N PRO A 400 9.48 -10.32 16.39
CA PRO A 400 10.19 -10.56 15.14
C PRO A 400 9.24 -10.48 13.93
N GLY A 401 9.63 -9.73 12.89
CA GLY A 401 8.80 -9.46 11.71
C GLY A 401 7.92 -8.21 11.81
N VAL A 402 7.87 -7.51 12.95
CA VAL A 402 7.29 -6.16 13.03
C VAL A 402 8.21 -5.16 12.33
N ILE A 403 7.65 -4.32 11.49
CA ILE A 403 8.33 -3.16 10.89
C ILE A 403 7.64 -1.90 11.37
N LEU A 404 8.43 -0.93 11.79
CA LEU A 404 7.96 0.35 12.32
C LEU A 404 8.91 1.47 11.93
N THR A 405 8.43 2.71 11.97
CA THR A 405 9.22 3.93 11.85
C THR A 405 9.94 4.26 13.15
N VAL A 406 11.05 4.99 13.08
CA VAL A 406 11.69 5.69 14.19
C VAL A 406 12.05 7.09 13.73
N GLU A 407 11.15 8.03 13.98
CA GLU A 407 11.10 9.35 13.36
C GLU A 407 10.95 10.50 14.38
N PRO A 408 11.84 10.65 15.34
CA PRO A 408 11.79 11.79 16.24
C PRO A 408 12.01 13.11 15.47
N GLY A 409 11.34 14.18 15.90
CA GLY A 409 11.47 15.50 15.31
C GLY A 409 11.53 16.62 16.35
N ILE A 410 12.16 17.75 15.99
CA ILE A 410 12.16 18.99 16.77
C ILE A 410 11.69 20.10 15.84
N TYR A 411 10.59 20.77 16.21
CA TYR A 411 9.94 21.81 15.42
C TYR A 411 10.00 23.13 16.17
N ILE A 412 10.80 24.06 15.66
CA ILE A 412 11.00 25.42 16.22
C ILE A 412 10.50 26.41 15.18
N PRO A 413 9.26 26.94 15.32
CA PRO A 413 8.64 27.87 14.36
C PRO A 413 9.38 29.20 14.27
#